data_7b1589ec5775e1d48b074d8ec018e76e
#
_entry.id   7b1589ec5775e1d48b074d8ec018e76e
#
_cell.length_a   1.000
_cell.length_b   1.000
_cell.length_c   1.000
_cell.angle_alpha   90.00
_cell.angle_beta   90.00
_cell.angle_gamma   90.00
#
_symmetry.space_group_name_H-M   'P 1'
#
loop_
_entity.id
_entity.type
_entity.pdbx_description
1 polymer ?
#
loop_
_entity_poly.entity_id
_entity_poly.type
_entity_poly.pdbx_seq_one_letter_code
_entity_poly.pdbx_strand_id
1 'polypeptide(L)'
;MENNQLESVAGLGIEEYYAFKFSNILHEMGSFSFSRSFLPHYTKVGRYCSISDGVSMFNFQHSMDRISTASFTYETNHSFINDACQNHINKTFPIVNHNPSSSITHLIIQDDVWIGKDVLLKQGITLGTGCVIRQRAVLTKDVLPYAIVAGIPAKIIKYRFDEKT
;
A
#
# COMPACT_ATOMS: atom_id res chain seq x y z
N MET A 1 26.73 3.60 -9.45
CA MET A 1 25.27 3.91 -9.52
C MET A 1 24.98 4.20 -10.98
N GLU A 2 24.45 3.22 -11.68
CA GLU A 2 24.08 3.37 -13.07
C GLU A 2 22.85 4.26 -13.15
N ASN A 3 22.97 5.37 -13.88
CA ASN A 3 21.85 6.20 -14.29
C ASN A 3 21.00 5.42 -15.30
N ASN A 4 20.08 4.62 -14.81
CA ASN A 4 19.00 4.14 -15.65
C ASN A 4 18.03 5.31 -15.88
N GLN A 5 18.28 6.10 -16.90
CA GLN A 5 17.26 6.92 -17.54
C GLN A 5 16.26 5.93 -18.18
N LEU A 6 15.20 5.62 -17.46
CA LEU A 6 14.05 4.95 -18.05
C LEU A 6 13.37 5.96 -18.96
N GLU A 7 13.29 5.64 -20.25
CA GLU A 7 12.44 6.34 -21.20
C GLU A 7 11.04 6.47 -20.58
N SER A 8 10.46 7.65 -20.65
CA SER A 8 9.13 7.94 -20.11
C SER A 8 8.15 6.89 -20.63
N VAL A 9 7.64 6.06 -19.75
CA VAL A 9 6.53 5.17 -20.09
C VAL A 9 5.32 6.06 -20.34
N ALA A 10 4.97 6.23 -21.61
CA ALA A 10 3.86 7.08 -22.02
C ALA A 10 2.59 6.70 -21.27
N GLY A 11 2.05 7.64 -20.48
CA GLY A 11 0.83 7.45 -19.69
C GLY A 11 1.01 7.30 -18.19
N LEU A 12 2.23 7.11 -17.66
CA LEU A 12 2.52 7.22 -16.23
C LEU A 12 2.97 8.65 -15.89
N GLY A 13 2.36 9.27 -14.90
CA GLY A 13 2.73 10.60 -14.39
C GLY A 13 4.06 10.56 -13.61
N ILE A 14 5.16 10.26 -14.30
CA ILE A 14 6.50 10.26 -13.71
C ILE A 14 7.19 11.55 -14.13
N GLU A 15 7.56 12.37 -13.16
CA GLU A 15 8.30 13.62 -13.38
C GLU A 15 9.81 13.35 -13.49
N GLU A 16 10.60 14.33 -13.89
CA GLU A 16 12.06 14.23 -13.93
C GLU A 16 12.68 14.12 -12.52
N TYR A 17 13.94 13.68 -12.44
CA TYR A 17 14.73 13.59 -11.19
C TYR A 17 14.12 12.67 -10.14
N TYR A 18 13.83 11.44 -10.51
CA TYR A 18 13.33 10.39 -9.60
C TYR A 18 14.29 9.19 -9.57
N ALA A 19 14.12 8.32 -8.55
CA ALA A 19 14.86 7.06 -8.48
C ALA A 19 14.02 5.90 -7.93
N PHE A 20 14.06 4.78 -8.62
CA PHE A 20 13.55 3.51 -8.14
C PHE A 20 14.71 2.53 -7.93
N LYS A 21 14.72 1.82 -6.83
CA LYS A 21 15.69 0.73 -6.60
C LYS A 21 15.40 -0.48 -7.47
N PHE A 22 14.12 -0.72 -7.77
CA PHE A 22 13.64 -1.83 -8.57
C PHE A 22 12.84 -1.28 -9.75
N SER A 23 13.29 -1.56 -10.96
CA SER A 23 12.71 -0.99 -12.19
C SER A 23 11.51 -1.78 -12.76
N ASN A 24 11.14 -2.90 -12.13
CA ASN A 24 10.16 -3.81 -12.74
C ASN A 24 8.71 -3.39 -12.54
N ILE A 25 8.44 -2.52 -11.57
CA ILE A 25 7.10 -1.97 -11.30
C ILE A 25 7.22 -0.47 -11.15
N LEU A 26 6.70 0.25 -12.12
CA LEU A 26 6.63 1.70 -12.10
C LEU A 26 5.27 2.15 -11.59
N HIS A 27 5.25 3.26 -10.87
CA HIS A 27 4.06 3.97 -10.41
C HIS A 27 4.27 5.47 -10.57
N GLU A 28 3.21 6.26 -10.46
CA GLU A 28 3.33 7.72 -10.52
C GLU A 28 4.31 8.22 -9.45
N MET A 29 5.26 9.07 -9.84
CA MET A 29 6.25 9.63 -8.92
C MET A 29 6.64 11.04 -9.32
N GLY A 30 6.52 11.96 -8.37
CA GLY A 30 6.93 13.35 -8.52
C GLY A 30 8.44 13.54 -8.41
N SER A 31 8.91 14.69 -8.89
CA SER A 31 10.32 15.07 -8.92
C SER A 31 10.98 15.03 -7.54
N PHE A 32 12.26 14.73 -7.50
CA PHE A 32 13.10 14.65 -6.32
C PHE A 32 12.64 13.59 -5.30
N SER A 33 11.87 12.59 -5.77
CA SER A 33 11.41 11.47 -4.96
C SER A 33 12.18 10.20 -5.29
N PHE A 34 12.33 9.33 -4.30
CA PHE A 34 12.92 8.02 -4.51
C PHE A 34 12.19 6.94 -3.70
N SER A 35 12.17 5.73 -4.27
CA SER A 35 11.66 4.54 -3.60
C SER A 35 12.68 3.41 -3.63
N ARG A 36 12.94 2.82 -2.46
CA ARG A 36 13.77 1.62 -2.27
C ARG A 36 12.92 0.37 -2.01
N SER A 37 11.61 0.49 -2.21
CA SER A 37 10.64 -0.59 -1.98
C SER A 37 9.77 -0.81 -3.21
N PHE A 38 9.24 -2.02 -3.33
CA PHE A 38 8.20 -2.32 -4.29
C PHE A 38 6.87 -1.76 -3.81
N LEU A 39 6.33 -0.80 -4.55
CA LEU A 39 4.96 -0.33 -4.34
C LEU A 39 4.10 -0.74 -5.54
N PRO A 40 2.81 -1.02 -5.33
CA PRO A 40 1.91 -1.37 -6.42
C PRO A 40 1.80 -0.26 -7.48
N HIS A 41 1.53 -0.63 -8.72
CA HIS A 41 1.39 0.30 -9.86
C HIS A 41 0.30 1.37 -9.66
N TYR A 42 -0.69 1.11 -8.80
CA TYR A 42 -1.74 2.06 -8.44
C TYR A 42 -1.35 3.02 -7.31
N THR A 43 -0.08 3.09 -6.94
CA THR A 43 0.45 4.05 -5.98
C THR A 43 0.71 5.39 -6.68
N LYS A 44 0.35 6.48 -6.00
CA LYS A 44 0.69 7.84 -6.42
C LYS A 44 1.62 8.45 -5.40
N VAL A 45 2.79 8.87 -5.85
CA VAL A 45 3.81 9.50 -5.00
C VAL A 45 4.04 10.92 -5.47
N GLY A 46 3.92 11.86 -4.55
CA GLY A 46 4.21 13.28 -4.78
C GLY A 46 5.70 13.56 -4.91
N ARG A 47 6.06 14.84 -4.82
CA ARG A 47 7.44 15.34 -4.91
C ARG A 47 8.16 15.28 -3.57
N TYR A 48 9.49 15.24 -3.61
CA TYR A 48 10.37 15.30 -2.43
C TYR A 48 10.19 14.15 -1.45
N CYS A 49 9.64 13.01 -1.89
CA CYS A 49 9.37 11.87 -1.03
C CYS A 49 10.58 10.94 -0.88
N SER A 50 10.77 10.43 0.32
CA SER A 50 11.83 9.47 0.65
C SER A 50 11.23 8.18 1.19
N ILE A 51 11.29 7.10 0.39
CA ILE A 51 10.70 5.80 0.73
C ILE A 51 11.82 4.78 0.93
N SER A 52 11.97 4.31 2.17
CA SER A 52 13.01 3.35 2.56
C SER A 52 12.75 1.93 2.07
N ASP A 53 13.71 1.03 2.34
CA ASP A 53 13.59 -0.40 2.05
C ASP A 53 12.52 -1.08 2.92
N GLY A 54 11.90 -2.14 2.39
CA GLY A 54 10.99 -3.02 3.14
C GLY A 54 9.60 -2.42 3.39
N VAL A 55 9.26 -1.30 2.75
CA VAL A 55 7.89 -0.78 2.80
C VAL A 55 7.00 -1.72 1.99
N SER A 56 5.93 -2.18 2.61
CA SER A 56 5.00 -3.13 2.01
C SER A 56 3.55 -2.76 2.33
N MET A 57 2.63 -3.42 1.62
CA MET A 57 1.20 -3.18 1.80
C MET A 57 0.47 -4.45 2.18
N PHE A 58 -0.58 -4.30 2.97
CA PHE A 58 -1.54 -5.37 3.22
C PHE A 58 -2.94 -4.94 2.76
N ASN A 59 -3.64 -5.88 2.15
CA ASN A 59 -4.98 -5.67 1.61
C ASN A 59 -5.90 -6.86 1.86
N PHE A 60 -5.39 -7.95 2.43
CA PHE A 60 -6.18 -9.12 2.68
C PHE A 60 -6.71 -9.12 4.12
N GLN A 61 -8.03 -9.34 4.21
CA GLN A 61 -8.70 -9.58 5.46
C GLN A 61 -9.70 -10.72 5.23
N HIS A 62 -9.63 -11.74 6.07
CA HIS A 62 -10.65 -12.77 6.08
C HIS A 62 -11.99 -12.18 6.54
N SER A 63 -13.08 -12.71 6.00
CA SER A 63 -14.43 -12.35 6.44
C SER A 63 -14.62 -12.74 7.91
N MET A 64 -14.97 -11.75 8.75
CA MET A 64 -15.16 -11.96 10.19
C MET A 64 -16.65 -12.03 10.58
N ASP A 65 -17.56 -11.84 9.64
CA ASP A 65 -19.01 -11.87 9.81
C ASP A 65 -19.62 -13.25 9.52
N ARG A 66 -18.76 -14.27 9.37
CA ARG A 66 -19.15 -15.66 9.08
C ARG A 66 -18.80 -16.60 10.23
N ILE A 67 -19.47 -17.76 10.25
CA ILE A 67 -19.17 -18.83 11.22
C ILE A 67 -17.71 -19.27 11.14
N SER A 68 -17.14 -19.26 9.93
CA SER A 68 -15.72 -19.58 9.71
C SER A 68 -15.03 -18.47 8.94
N THR A 69 -13.83 -18.12 9.36
CA THR A 69 -12.93 -17.19 8.63
C THR A 69 -12.25 -17.85 7.43
N ALA A 70 -12.42 -19.16 7.24
CA ALA A 70 -11.78 -19.88 6.16
C ALA A 70 -12.27 -19.42 4.79
N SER A 71 -11.35 -19.26 3.85
CA SER A 71 -11.63 -18.69 2.52
C SER A 71 -12.64 -19.50 1.70
N PHE A 72 -12.77 -20.80 1.94
CA PHE A 72 -13.76 -21.63 1.23
C PHE A 72 -15.21 -21.15 1.42
N THR A 73 -15.48 -20.35 2.44
CA THR A 73 -16.83 -19.83 2.71
C THR A 73 -17.20 -18.63 1.84
N TYR A 74 -16.24 -18.00 1.16
CA TYR A 74 -16.47 -16.79 0.37
C TYR A 74 -15.63 -16.69 -0.92
N GLU A 75 -14.65 -17.56 -1.11
CA GLU A 75 -13.76 -17.54 -2.26
C GLU A 75 -13.74 -18.91 -2.94
N THR A 76 -14.03 -18.92 -4.24
CA THR A 76 -14.09 -20.14 -5.04
C THR A 76 -12.89 -20.32 -5.97
N ASN A 77 -11.94 -19.39 -5.96
CA ASN A 77 -10.82 -19.36 -6.91
C ASN A 77 -9.72 -20.39 -6.60
N HIS A 78 -9.76 -21.03 -5.45
CA HIS A 78 -8.79 -22.08 -5.11
C HIS A 78 -9.21 -23.41 -5.72
N SER A 79 -8.31 -24.02 -6.49
CA SER A 79 -8.55 -25.31 -7.16
C SER A 79 -9.02 -26.41 -6.19
N PHE A 80 -8.41 -26.49 -5.00
CA PHE A 80 -8.76 -27.49 -3.99
C PHE A 80 -10.17 -27.29 -3.42
N ILE A 81 -10.67 -26.05 -3.36
CA ILE A 81 -12.04 -25.76 -2.91
C ILE A 81 -13.05 -26.24 -3.98
N ASN A 82 -12.75 -25.93 -5.24
CA ASN A 82 -13.60 -26.38 -6.35
C ASN A 82 -13.63 -27.90 -6.45
N ASP A 83 -12.48 -28.56 -6.29
CA ASP A 83 -12.37 -30.00 -6.33
C ASP A 83 -13.19 -30.64 -5.18
N ALA A 84 -13.06 -30.14 -3.96
CA ALA A 84 -13.83 -30.60 -2.83
C ALA A 84 -15.35 -30.38 -3.02
N CYS A 85 -15.76 -29.25 -3.58
CA CYS A 85 -17.16 -28.97 -3.87
C CYS A 85 -17.74 -29.93 -4.92
N GLN A 86 -16.99 -30.22 -5.99
CA GLN A 86 -17.42 -31.10 -7.06
C GLN A 86 -17.44 -32.58 -6.62
N ASN A 87 -16.41 -33.04 -5.94
CA ASN A 87 -16.20 -34.44 -5.69
C ASN A 87 -16.82 -34.96 -4.37
N HIS A 88 -17.04 -34.08 -3.39
CA HIS A 88 -17.50 -34.52 -2.06
C HIS A 88 -18.83 -33.91 -1.62
N ILE A 89 -19.15 -32.71 -2.06
CA ILE A 89 -20.31 -31.98 -1.55
C ILE A 89 -21.43 -31.94 -2.58
N ASN A 90 -21.10 -32.04 -3.87
CA ASN A 90 -22.01 -31.87 -5.01
C ASN A 90 -22.88 -30.60 -4.92
N LYS A 91 -22.34 -29.55 -4.29
CA LYS A 91 -22.93 -28.23 -4.11
C LYS A 91 -21.83 -27.18 -4.22
N THR A 92 -22.11 -26.14 -4.95
CA THR A 92 -21.30 -24.92 -4.92
C THR A 92 -21.69 -24.10 -3.70
N PHE A 93 -20.72 -23.65 -2.94
CA PHE A 93 -20.99 -22.66 -1.91
C PHE A 93 -21.50 -21.38 -2.60
N PRO A 94 -22.56 -20.74 -2.07
CA PRO A 94 -23.03 -19.50 -2.62
C PRO A 94 -21.90 -18.48 -2.59
N ILE A 95 -21.53 -17.97 -3.77
CA ILE A 95 -20.58 -16.85 -3.88
C ILE A 95 -21.31 -15.64 -3.30
N VAL A 96 -21.04 -15.37 -2.07
CA VAL A 96 -21.45 -14.09 -1.50
C VAL A 96 -20.32 -13.13 -1.81
N ASN A 97 -20.57 -12.19 -2.70
CA ASN A 97 -19.64 -11.13 -3.11
C ASN A 97 -19.31 -10.20 -1.93
N HIS A 98 -18.63 -10.73 -0.93
CA HIS A 98 -18.08 -9.97 0.16
C HIS A 98 -16.58 -10.27 0.29
N ASN A 99 -15.83 -9.85 -0.73
CA ASN A 99 -14.41 -9.60 -0.54
C ASN A 99 -14.26 -8.10 -0.32
N PRO A 100 -14.13 -7.63 0.93
CA PRO A 100 -13.90 -6.21 1.19
C PRO A 100 -12.59 -5.69 0.58
N SER A 101 -11.75 -6.61 0.09
CA SER A 101 -10.48 -6.32 -0.56
C SER A 101 -10.54 -6.28 -2.09
N SER A 102 -11.71 -6.44 -2.72
CA SER A 102 -11.81 -6.57 -4.19
C SER A 102 -11.70 -5.24 -4.94
N SER A 103 -11.81 -4.10 -4.28
CA SER A 103 -11.59 -2.80 -4.91
C SER A 103 -10.11 -2.41 -4.79
N ILE A 104 -9.43 -2.26 -5.93
CA ILE A 104 -8.11 -1.63 -5.98
C ILE A 104 -8.30 -0.18 -5.54
N THR A 105 -7.82 0.15 -4.36
CA THR A 105 -7.82 1.51 -3.85
C THR A 105 -6.40 2.08 -3.89
N HIS A 106 -6.27 3.31 -4.42
CA HIS A 106 -4.98 3.95 -4.56
C HIS A 106 -4.33 4.21 -3.20
N LEU A 107 -3.04 3.91 -3.08
CA LEU A 107 -2.19 4.48 -2.04
C LEU A 107 -1.75 5.86 -2.52
N ILE A 108 -2.07 6.90 -1.77
CA ILE A 108 -1.70 8.27 -2.09
C ILE A 108 -0.64 8.74 -1.09
N ILE A 109 0.53 9.04 -1.58
CA ILE A 109 1.64 9.62 -0.82
C ILE A 109 1.80 11.04 -1.34
N GLN A 110 1.42 12.03 -0.53
CA GLN A 110 1.51 13.44 -0.91
C GLN A 110 2.98 13.92 -0.91
N ASP A 111 3.19 15.21 -1.04
CA ASP A 111 4.54 15.78 -1.14
C ASP A 111 5.32 15.73 0.18
N ASP A 112 6.64 15.67 0.10
CA ASP A 112 7.56 15.75 1.23
C ASP A 112 7.33 14.67 2.32
N VAL A 113 6.92 13.47 1.92
CA VAL A 113 6.67 12.36 2.85
C VAL A 113 7.94 11.53 3.05
N TRP A 114 8.25 11.25 4.30
CA TRP A 114 9.31 10.31 4.65
C TRP A 114 8.74 9.03 5.25
N ILE A 115 9.00 7.89 4.59
CA ILE A 115 8.62 6.56 5.06
C ILE A 115 9.88 5.80 5.49
N GLY A 116 9.92 5.44 6.76
CA GLY A 116 11.00 4.66 7.37
C GLY A 116 11.01 3.20 6.90
N LYS A 117 12.08 2.50 7.27
CA LYS A 117 12.30 1.11 6.89
C LYS A 117 11.25 0.16 7.49
N ASP A 118 10.89 -0.89 6.72
CA ASP A 118 9.99 -1.98 7.16
C ASP A 118 8.61 -1.49 7.61
N VAL A 119 8.10 -0.42 7.02
CA VAL A 119 6.74 0.10 7.29
C VAL A 119 5.72 -0.75 6.56
N LEU A 120 4.61 -1.06 7.25
CA LEU A 120 3.48 -1.78 6.69
C LEU A 120 2.28 -0.84 6.54
N LEU A 121 1.78 -0.70 5.31
CA LEU A 121 0.71 0.23 4.95
C LEU A 121 -0.59 -0.54 4.63
N LYS A 122 -1.71 -0.09 5.18
CA LYS A 122 -3.01 -0.54 4.69
C LYS A 122 -3.26 0.02 3.29
N GLN A 123 -3.85 -0.79 2.42
CA GLN A 123 -4.29 -0.33 1.11
C GLN A 123 -5.33 0.80 1.23
N GLY A 124 -5.29 1.75 0.30
CA GLY A 124 -6.28 2.81 0.17
C GLY A 124 -6.15 3.95 1.18
N ILE A 125 -5.01 4.08 1.86
CA ILE A 125 -4.75 5.20 2.76
C ILE A 125 -4.04 6.34 2.04
N THR A 126 -4.20 7.53 2.61
CA THR A 126 -3.50 8.75 2.20
C THR A 126 -2.46 9.13 3.26
N LEU A 127 -1.24 9.38 2.82
CA LEU A 127 -0.18 9.95 3.64
C LEU A 127 -0.08 11.43 3.32
N GLY A 128 -0.46 12.28 4.28
CA GLY A 128 -0.54 13.72 4.11
C GLY A 128 0.83 14.37 3.94
N THR A 129 0.86 15.51 3.24
CA THR A 129 2.06 16.30 2.96
C THR A 129 2.94 16.47 4.19
N GLY A 130 4.24 16.25 4.01
CA GLY A 130 5.24 16.46 5.07
C GLY A 130 5.17 15.47 6.22
N CYS A 131 4.33 14.44 6.18
CA CYS A 131 4.27 13.48 7.28
C CYS A 131 5.51 12.58 7.33
N VAL A 132 5.78 12.07 8.51
CA VAL A 132 6.92 11.17 8.78
C VAL A 132 6.40 9.87 9.38
N ILE A 133 6.67 8.77 8.71
CA ILE A 133 6.34 7.44 9.17
C ILE A 133 7.59 6.78 9.74
N ARG A 134 7.61 6.55 11.03
CA ARG A 134 8.77 5.93 11.69
C ARG A 134 8.89 4.46 11.27
N GLN A 135 10.12 3.97 11.27
CA GLN A 135 10.44 2.59 10.90
C GLN A 135 9.58 1.57 11.66
N ARG A 136 9.19 0.48 10.97
CA ARG A 136 8.38 -0.63 11.52
C ARG A 136 6.99 -0.21 12.02
N ALA A 137 6.48 0.91 11.61
CA ALA A 137 5.11 1.30 11.90
C ALA A 137 4.11 0.50 11.04
N VAL A 138 2.93 0.23 11.61
CA VAL A 138 1.81 -0.40 10.90
C VAL A 138 0.67 0.61 10.79
N LEU A 139 0.46 1.11 9.58
CA LEU A 139 -0.56 2.12 9.30
C LEU A 139 -1.87 1.45 8.88
N THR A 140 -2.94 1.77 9.60
CA THR A 140 -4.28 1.24 9.35
C THR A 140 -5.28 2.28 8.84
N LYS A 141 -4.87 3.56 8.79
CA LYS A 141 -5.68 4.71 8.34
C LYS A 141 -4.79 5.86 7.88
N ASP A 142 -5.42 6.87 7.31
CA ASP A 142 -4.76 8.07 6.80
C ASP A 142 -3.89 8.74 7.86
N VAL A 143 -2.85 9.40 7.39
CA VAL A 143 -1.94 10.21 8.22
C VAL A 143 -2.10 11.68 7.86
N LEU A 144 -2.30 12.50 8.87
CA LEU A 144 -2.49 13.93 8.70
C LEU A 144 -1.19 14.61 8.21
N PRO A 145 -1.31 15.73 7.49
CA PRO A 145 -0.15 16.50 7.06
C PRO A 145 0.76 16.85 8.25
N TYR A 146 2.06 16.78 8.02
CA TYR A 146 3.13 17.09 8.99
C TYR A 146 3.11 16.27 10.29
N ALA A 147 2.26 15.25 10.39
CA ALA A 147 2.27 14.36 11.55
C ALA A 147 3.47 13.41 11.52
N ILE A 148 4.05 13.16 12.68
CA ILE A 148 5.04 12.09 12.90
C ILE A 148 4.35 10.94 13.59
N VAL A 149 4.31 9.78 12.93
CA VAL A 149 3.59 8.60 13.44
C VAL A 149 4.55 7.43 13.66
N ALA A 150 4.25 6.59 14.67
CA ALA A 150 4.97 5.36 14.93
C ALA A 150 4.11 4.34 15.66
N GLY A 151 4.55 3.09 15.70
CA GLY A 151 3.96 2.00 16.49
C GLY A 151 3.07 1.06 15.71
N ILE A 152 2.49 0.09 16.41
CA ILE A 152 1.62 -0.97 15.90
C ILE A 152 0.38 -1.04 16.79
N PRO A 153 -0.80 -0.55 16.34
CA PRO A 153 -0.99 0.30 15.17
C PRO A 153 -0.34 1.68 15.34
N ALA A 154 0.00 2.32 14.22
CA ALA A 154 0.65 3.63 14.23
C ALA A 154 -0.26 4.70 14.85
N LYS A 155 0.33 5.55 15.68
CA LYS A 155 -0.31 6.71 16.33
C LYS A 155 0.53 7.95 16.11
N ILE A 156 -0.11 9.11 16.11
CA ILE A 156 0.58 10.40 16.07
C ILE A 156 1.38 10.55 17.36
N ILE A 157 2.68 10.78 17.24
CA ILE A 157 3.57 11.09 18.36
C ILE A 157 3.64 12.59 18.58
N LYS A 158 3.78 13.34 17.48
CA LYS A 158 3.82 14.81 17.45
C LYS A 158 3.67 15.28 16.01
N TYR A 159 3.62 16.58 15.81
CA TYR A 159 3.75 17.22 14.50
C TYR A 159 5.20 17.72 14.30
N ARG A 160 5.59 17.91 13.02
CA ARG A 160 6.92 18.44 12.66
C ARG A 160 7.10 19.87 13.13
N PHE A 161 6.02 20.63 13.13
CA PHE A 161 6.00 22.05 13.42
C PHE A 161 4.95 22.33 14.49
N ASP A 162 5.15 23.40 15.28
CA ASP A 162 4.16 23.91 16.22
C ASP A 162 3.10 24.73 15.49
N GLU A 163 1.91 24.89 16.10
CA GLU A 163 0.76 25.62 15.51
C GLU A 163 1.06 27.08 15.10
N LYS A 164 2.23 27.61 15.49
CA LYS A 164 2.65 28.98 15.18
C LYS A 164 3.59 29.10 13.98
N THR A 165 3.86 27.99 13.30
CA THR A 165 4.67 27.94 12.10
C THR A 165 3.79 27.73 10.86
#